data_bb5e15a6fd30a51d6a69c878458204e3
#
_entry.id   bb5e15a6fd30a51d6a69c878458204e3
#
_cell.length_a   1.000
_cell.length_b   1.000
_cell.length_c   1.000
_cell.angle_alpha   90.00
_cell.angle_beta   90.00
_cell.angle_gamma   90.00
#
_symmetry.space_group_name_H-M   'P 1'
#
loop_
_entity.id
_entity.type
_entity.pdbx_description
1 polymer ?
#
loop_
_entity_poly.entity_id
_entity_poly.type
_entity_poly.pdbx_seq_one_letter_code
_entity_poly.pdbx_strand_id
1 'polypeptide(L)'
;NFKKKFPKRFLMEGVSEQAIIGMAAGLAMQKYRPYVNTIATFITRRAFEQVVVDLCLHNLPVTLIGNGGGMVYAPLGPTHQSIEDISIMRTLPNLTILAPCDANDMKNLVLETVKNKGPIYIRIARGGEKIVTKGLKSKIGKGLILRKIKKYNFLTTGISAQIAIDAALKIKKKYNIDVGVVHFSTIKPLDKILLKSLITKSKKIITVEENVIDGGFGSSILEFS
;
A
#
# COMPACT_ATOMS: atom_id res chain seq x y z
N ASN A 1 -12.16 -6.85 18.62
CA ASN A 1 -11.59 -8.15 18.34
C ASN A 1 -12.57 -8.96 17.46
N PHE A 2 -12.22 -9.16 16.17
CA PHE A 2 -13.06 -9.78 15.16
C PHE A 2 -13.44 -11.24 15.52
N LYS A 3 -12.44 -12.06 15.93
CA LYS A 3 -12.65 -13.47 16.33
C LYS A 3 -13.70 -13.62 17.43
N LYS A 4 -13.67 -12.75 18.45
CA LYS A 4 -14.67 -12.79 19.53
C LYS A 4 -16.07 -12.42 19.04
N LYS A 5 -16.16 -11.44 18.12
CA LYS A 5 -17.47 -10.96 17.63
C LYS A 5 -18.06 -11.84 16.54
N PHE A 6 -17.22 -12.47 15.73
CA PHE A 6 -17.63 -13.27 14.58
C PHE A 6 -16.85 -14.59 14.48
N PRO A 7 -16.96 -15.51 15.48
CA PRO A 7 -16.13 -16.72 15.53
C PRO A 7 -16.29 -17.63 14.31
N LYS A 8 -17.48 -17.73 13.75
CA LYS A 8 -17.76 -18.53 12.54
C LYS A 8 -17.20 -17.93 11.24
N ARG A 9 -16.72 -16.68 11.27
CA ARG A 9 -16.11 -16.00 10.12
C ARG A 9 -14.61 -15.81 10.28
N PHE A 10 -14.03 -16.41 11.29
CA PHE A 10 -12.60 -16.31 11.58
C PHE A 10 -11.96 -17.70 11.42
N LEU A 11 -11.06 -17.81 10.45
CA LEU A 11 -10.22 -18.97 10.24
C LEU A 11 -8.80 -18.64 10.69
N MET A 12 -8.14 -19.58 11.33
CA MET A 12 -6.74 -19.44 11.73
C MET A 12 -6.01 -20.70 11.29
N GLU A 13 -5.18 -20.53 10.31
CA GLU A 13 -4.23 -21.51 9.85
C GLU A 13 -2.84 -21.20 10.45
N GLY A 14 -1.99 -22.17 10.45
CA GLY A 14 -0.60 -22.01 10.89
C GLY A 14 0.27 -21.29 9.87
N VAL A 15 1.55 -21.67 9.80
CA VAL A 15 2.51 -21.12 8.83
C VAL A 15 2.32 -21.83 7.49
N SER A 16 1.27 -21.46 6.73
CA SER A 16 0.84 -22.14 5.49
C SER A 16 0.26 -21.14 4.48
N GLU A 17 1.01 -20.08 4.16
CA GLU A 17 0.50 -18.95 3.35
C GLU A 17 0.00 -19.39 1.97
N GLN A 18 0.64 -20.38 1.33
CA GLN A 18 0.17 -20.93 0.05
C GLN A 18 -1.22 -21.56 0.17
N ALA A 19 -1.44 -22.41 1.20
CA ALA A 19 -2.74 -23.02 1.45
C ALA A 19 -3.81 -21.97 1.79
N ILE A 20 -3.47 -20.94 2.57
CA ILE A 20 -4.41 -19.87 2.93
C ILE A 20 -4.88 -19.11 1.69
N ILE A 21 -4.02 -18.86 0.72
CA ILE A 21 -4.39 -18.19 -0.54
C ILE A 21 -5.36 -19.06 -1.34
N GLY A 22 -5.08 -20.37 -1.50
CA GLY A 22 -5.99 -21.30 -2.17
C GLY A 22 -7.36 -21.39 -1.47
N MET A 23 -7.38 -21.46 -0.13
CA MET A 23 -8.63 -21.41 0.66
C MET A 23 -9.41 -20.11 0.42
N ALA A 24 -8.72 -18.97 0.41
CA ALA A 24 -9.35 -17.68 0.15
C ALA A 24 -9.91 -17.61 -1.28
N ALA A 25 -9.21 -18.16 -2.27
CA ALA A 25 -9.71 -18.27 -3.63
C ALA A 25 -11.00 -19.09 -3.70
N GLY A 26 -11.02 -20.28 -3.09
CA GLY A 26 -12.21 -21.13 -3.01
C GLY A 26 -13.39 -20.44 -2.34
N LEU A 27 -13.16 -19.73 -1.23
CA LEU A 27 -14.19 -18.93 -0.56
C LEU A 27 -14.70 -17.79 -1.46
N ALA A 28 -13.82 -17.12 -2.20
CA ALA A 28 -14.22 -16.03 -3.11
C ALA A 28 -15.06 -16.56 -4.28
N MET A 29 -14.75 -17.74 -4.81
CA MET A 29 -15.59 -18.42 -5.81
C MET A 29 -17.00 -18.73 -5.28
N GLN A 30 -17.12 -18.99 -3.97
CA GLN A 30 -18.40 -19.14 -3.28
C GLN A 30 -19.03 -17.81 -2.85
N LYS A 31 -18.62 -16.68 -3.47
CA LYS A 31 -19.16 -15.32 -3.25
C LYS A 31 -18.87 -14.72 -1.87
N TYR A 32 -17.96 -15.28 -1.10
CA TYR A 32 -17.42 -14.61 0.09
C TYR A 32 -16.42 -13.53 -0.30
N ARG A 33 -16.08 -12.65 0.65
CA ARG A 33 -15.00 -11.65 0.52
C ARG A 33 -13.94 -11.91 1.59
N PRO A 34 -12.98 -12.78 1.32
CA PRO A 34 -11.93 -13.11 2.28
C PRO A 34 -10.95 -11.94 2.47
N TYR A 35 -10.53 -11.76 3.72
CA TYR A 35 -9.41 -10.90 4.11
C TYR A 35 -8.34 -11.79 4.73
N VAL A 36 -7.22 -11.91 4.07
CA VAL A 36 -6.06 -12.70 4.51
C VAL A 36 -5.04 -11.76 5.14
N ASN A 37 -4.63 -12.05 6.37
CA ASN A 37 -3.72 -11.19 7.11
C ASN A 37 -2.53 -11.99 7.63
N THR A 38 -1.32 -11.71 7.14
CA THR A 38 -0.06 -12.29 7.58
C THR A 38 1.11 -11.32 7.34
N ILE A 39 2.34 -11.76 7.57
CA ILE A 39 3.55 -10.95 7.32
C ILE A 39 3.73 -10.72 5.81
N ALA A 40 4.10 -9.48 5.44
CA ALA A 40 4.21 -9.05 4.05
C ALA A 40 5.12 -9.95 3.20
N THR A 41 6.30 -10.28 3.69
CA THR A 41 7.24 -11.16 2.97
C THR A 41 6.67 -12.55 2.71
N PHE A 42 5.87 -13.08 3.61
CA PHE A 42 5.36 -14.44 3.47
C PHE A 42 4.16 -14.50 2.52
N ILE A 43 3.32 -13.51 2.55
CA ILE A 43 2.18 -13.46 1.62
C ILE A 43 2.61 -13.09 0.18
N THR A 44 3.72 -12.38 0.04
CA THR A 44 4.23 -11.98 -1.29
C THR A 44 5.24 -12.98 -1.84
N ARG A 45 6.36 -13.25 -1.15
CA ARG A 45 7.40 -14.15 -1.67
C ARG A 45 6.98 -15.61 -1.68
N ARG A 46 6.49 -16.11 -0.53
CA ARG A 46 6.20 -17.54 -0.35
C ARG A 46 4.97 -18.00 -1.11
N ALA A 47 3.95 -17.16 -1.19
CA ALA A 47 2.67 -17.48 -1.83
C ALA A 47 2.49 -16.78 -3.19
N PHE A 48 3.56 -16.31 -3.83
CA PHE A 48 3.48 -15.52 -5.05
C PHE A 48 2.72 -16.24 -6.16
N GLU A 49 3.06 -17.52 -6.41
CA GLU A 49 2.41 -18.33 -7.44
C GLU A 49 0.90 -18.44 -7.21
N GLN A 50 0.47 -18.68 -5.97
CA GLN A 50 -0.96 -18.78 -5.64
C GLN A 50 -1.67 -17.43 -5.80
N VAL A 51 -0.99 -16.31 -5.50
CA VAL A 51 -1.56 -14.98 -5.77
C VAL A 51 -1.73 -14.75 -7.27
N VAL A 52 -0.75 -15.17 -8.08
CA VAL A 52 -0.83 -15.07 -9.56
C VAL A 52 -1.97 -15.91 -10.09
N VAL A 53 -1.93 -17.21 -9.84
CA VAL A 53 -2.82 -18.19 -10.46
C VAL A 53 -4.22 -18.15 -9.82
N ASP A 54 -4.30 -18.27 -8.49
CA ASP A 54 -5.59 -18.48 -7.84
C ASP A 54 -6.37 -17.16 -7.70
N LEU A 55 -5.70 -16.01 -7.55
CA LEU A 55 -6.39 -14.74 -7.33
C LEU A 55 -6.41 -13.84 -8.56
N CYS A 56 -5.24 -13.54 -9.13
CA CYS A 56 -5.13 -12.52 -10.17
C CYS A 56 -5.65 -13.02 -11.51
N LEU A 57 -5.33 -14.25 -11.91
CA LEU A 57 -5.81 -14.85 -13.15
C LEU A 57 -7.34 -14.97 -13.16
N HIS A 58 -7.92 -15.41 -12.04
CA HIS A 58 -9.37 -15.53 -11.86
C HIS A 58 -10.06 -14.23 -11.45
N ASN A 59 -9.30 -13.15 -11.23
CA ASN A 59 -9.80 -11.83 -10.80
C ASN A 59 -10.74 -11.89 -9.58
N LEU A 60 -10.34 -12.65 -8.54
CA LEU A 60 -11.18 -12.90 -7.36
C LEU A 60 -11.10 -11.76 -6.33
N PRO A 61 -12.23 -11.39 -5.67
CA PRO A 61 -12.29 -10.30 -4.71
C PRO A 61 -11.73 -10.69 -3.33
N VAL A 62 -10.46 -11.03 -3.28
CA VAL A 62 -9.71 -11.35 -2.05
C VAL A 62 -8.84 -10.16 -1.66
N THR A 63 -8.85 -9.79 -0.39
CA THR A 63 -7.98 -8.74 0.15
C THR A 63 -6.86 -9.36 0.97
N LEU A 64 -5.63 -9.16 0.51
CA LEU A 64 -4.40 -9.58 1.16
C LEU A 64 -3.85 -8.42 1.99
N ILE A 65 -3.61 -8.62 3.28
CA ILE A 65 -3.03 -7.62 4.16
C ILE A 65 -1.64 -8.10 4.60
N GLY A 66 -0.61 -7.45 4.06
CA GLY A 66 0.78 -7.72 4.38
C GLY A 66 1.26 -6.82 5.52
N ASN A 67 1.45 -7.41 6.70
CA ASN A 67 1.97 -6.70 7.88
C ASN A 67 3.50 -6.56 7.81
N GLY A 68 4.03 -5.45 8.30
CA GLY A 68 5.46 -5.23 8.39
C GLY A 68 6.12 -4.96 7.04
N GLY A 69 5.42 -4.28 6.12
CA GLY A 69 6.01 -3.82 4.87
C GLY A 69 7.18 -2.88 5.10
N GLY A 70 8.15 -2.88 4.19
CA GLY A 70 9.37 -2.10 4.32
C GLY A 70 10.35 -2.69 5.34
N MET A 71 10.95 -1.81 6.14
CA MET A 71 11.99 -2.12 7.12
C MET A 71 11.45 -2.32 8.55
N VAL A 72 10.15 -2.38 8.73
CA VAL A 72 9.50 -2.45 10.05
C VAL A 72 9.99 -3.63 10.88
N TYR A 73 10.24 -4.76 10.25
CA TYR A 73 10.77 -5.97 10.91
C TYR A 73 12.28 -6.17 10.69
N ALA A 74 13.04 -5.09 10.46
CA ALA A 74 14.49 -5.16 10.30
C ALA A 74 15.22 -5.94 11.42
N PRO A 75 14.82 -5.84 12.71
CA PRO A 75 15.44 -6.63 13.77
C PRO A 75 15.32 -8.16 13.60
N LEU A 76 14.36 -8.63 12.80
CA LEU A 76 14.16 -10.05 12.49
C LEU A 76 14.98 -10.52 11.27
N GLY A 77 15.74 -9.62 10.67
CA GLY A 77 16.62 -9.91 9.54
C GLY A 77 15.92 -9.94 8.17
N PRO A 78 16.67 -10.29 7.10
CA PRO A 78 16.23 -10.13 5.71
C PRO A 78 15.02 -11.01 5.34
N THR A 79 14.77 -12.07 6.08
CA THR A 79 13.59 -12.92 5.87
C THR A 79 12.27 -12.24 6.19
N HIS A 80 12.30 -11.17 7.00
CA HIS A 80 11.12 -10.41 7.45
C HIS A 80 11.06 -8.98 6.88
N GLN A 81 12.11 -8.52 6.22
CA GLN A 81 12.13 -7.22 5.54
C GLN A 81 11.42 -7.33 4.18
N SER A 82 10.42 -6.50 3.96
CA SER A 82 9.61 -6.50 2.75
C SER A 82 9.86 -5.22 1.95
N ILE A 83 11.01 -5.15 1.30
CA ILE A 83 11.45 -3.98 0.53
C ILE A 83 11.27 -4.14 -0.98
N GLU A 84 10.75 -5.27 -1.44
CA GLU A 84 10.47 -5.58 -2.84
C GLU A 84 9.01 -6.00 -3.10
N ASP A 85 8.17 -6.04 -2.07
CA ASP A 85 6.78 -6.48 -2.18
C ASP A 85 5.97 -5.67 -3.21
N ILE A 86 6.10 -4.35 -3.20
CA ILE A 86 5.45 -3.47 -4.18
C ILE A 86 5.95 -3.83 -5.59
N SER A 87 7.25 -4.01 -5.77
CA SER A 87 7.87 -4.30 -7.07
C SER A 87 7.31 -5.57 -7.69
N ILE A 88 7.33 -6.68 -6.97
CA ILE A 88 6.85 -7.97 -7.48
C ILE A 88 5.32 -7.99 -7.66
N MET A 89 4.58 -7.40 -6.73
CA MET A 89 3.12 -7.36 -6.81
C MET A 89 2.61 -6.43 -7.92
N ARG A 90 3.35 -5.38 -8.29
CA ARG A 90 2.98 -4.49 -9.41
C ARG A 90 2.93 -5.20 -10.76
N THR A 91 3.68 -6.26 -10.95
CA THR A 91 3.69 -7.04 -12.19
C THR A 91 2.38 -7.77 -12.45
N LEU A 92 1.61 -8.07 -11.40
CA LEU A 92 0.43 -8.91 -11.50
C LEU A 92 -0.77 -8.17 -12.13
N PRO A 93 -1.46 -8.77 -13.11
CA PRO A 93 -2.67 -8.20 -13.67
C PRO A 93 -3.80 -8.18 -12.62
N ASN A 94 -4.77 -7.30 -12.81
CA ASN A 94 -5.98 -7.18 -11.97
C ASN A 94 -5.75 -6.81 -10.50
N LEU A 95 -4.51 -6.85 -10.01
CA LEU A 95 -4.19 -6.58 -8.60
C LEU A 95 -4.20 -5.06 -8.32
N THR A 96 -5.00 -4.67 -7.35
CA THR A 96 -4.95 -3.33 -6.74
C THR A 96 -3.93 -3.33 -5.61
N ILE A 97 -3.06 -2.31 -5.54
CA ILE A 97 -2.03 -2.21 -4.50
C ILE A 97 -2.24 -0.93 -3.69
N LEU A 98 -2.41 -1.11 -2.39
CA LEU A 98 -2.63 -0.04 -1.42
C LEU A 98 -1.49 -0.01 -0.39
N ALA A 99 -1.03 1.18 -0.04
CA ALA A 99 -0.06 1.42 1.03
C ALA A 99 -0.48 2.65 1.85
N PRO A 100 -1.43 2.48 2.78
CA PRO A 100 -1.88 3.56 3.64
C PRO A 100 -0.74 4.07 4.54
N CYS A 101 -0.77 5.36 4.87
CA CYS A 101 0.25 5.98 5.70
C CYS A 101 -0.10 6.06 7.19
N ASP A 102 -1.36 5.90 7.55
CA ASP A 102 -1.84 5.94 8.93
C ASP A 102 -3.19 5.23 9.10
N ALA A 103 -3.66 5.15 10.35
CA ALA A 103 -4.91 4.47 10.68
C ALA A 103 -6.16 5.11 10.07
N ASN A 104 -6.20 6.43 9.85
CA ASN A 104 -7.32 7.09 9.20
C ASN A 104 -7.37 6.78 7.70
N ASP A 105 -6.22 6.79 7.05
CA ASP A 105 -6.06 6.38 5.64
C ASP A 105 -6.48 4.92 5.45
N MET A 106 -5.97 4.00 6.29
CA MET A 106 -6.35 2.58 6.29
C MET A 106 -7.85 2.39 6.49
N LYS A 107 -8.47 3.08 7.46
CA LYS A 107 -9.91 2.99 7.72
C LYS A 107 -10.74 3.34 6.48
N ASN A 108 -10.39 4.43 5.79
CA ASN A 108 -11.11 4.84 4.59
C ASN A 108 -10.93 3.81 3.46
N LEU A 109 -9.70 3.35 3.23
CA LEU A 109 -9.41 2.40 2.15
C LEU A 109 -10.06 1.03 2.38
N VAL A 110 -10.08 0.51 3.61
CA VAL A 110 -10.78 -0.76 3.90
C VAL A 110 -12.25 -0.70 3.53
N LEU A 111 -12.93 0.42 3.77
CA LEU A 111 -14.33 0.59 3.36
C LEU A 111 -14.50 0.57 1.83
N GLU A 112 -13.51 1.07 1.10
CA GLU A 112 -13.52 1.03 -0.37
C GLU A 112 -13.25 -0.40 -0.91
N THR A 113 -12.47 -1.23 -0.20
CA THR A 113 -12.16 -2.60 -0.66
C THR A 113 -13.41 -3.46 -0.82
N VAL A 114 -14.46 -3.20 -0.04
CA VAL A 114 -15.74 -3.95 -0.12
C VAL A 114 -16.39 -3.83 -1.50
N LYS A 115 -16.14 -2.75 -2.21
CA LYS A 115 -16.70 -2.49 -3.56
C LYS A 115 -15.81 -3.00 -4.68
N ASN A 116 -14.56 -3.34 -4.39
CA ASN A 116 -13.61 -3.79 -5.42
C ASN A 116 -13.97 -5.18 -5.93
N LYS A 117 -13.87 -5.38 -7.25
CA LYS A 117 -14.25 -6.66 -7.87
C LYS A 117 -13.09 -7.64 -8.01
N GLY A 118 -11.86 -7.17 -8.00
CA GLY A 118 -10.65 -7.96 -8.15
C GLY A 118 -9.83 -8.06 -6.85
N PRO A 119 -8.68 -8.72 -6.90
CA PRO A 119 -7.80 -8.89 -5.76
C PRO A 119 -7.14 -7.56 -5.33
N ILE A 120 -6.88 -7.44 -4.04
CA ILE A 120 -6.23 -6.27 -3.44
C ILE A 120 -5.08 -6.74 -2.56
N TYR A 121 -3.93 -6.09 -2.67
CA TYR A 121 -2.85 -6.15 -1.71
C TYR A 121 -2.77 -4.85 -0.93
N ILE A 122 -2.83 -4.92 0.39
CA ILE A 122 -2.65 -3.78 1.30
C ILE A 122 -1.36 -3.99 2.07
N ARG A 123 -0.38 -3.11 1.85
CA ARG A 123 0.86 -3.08 2.61
C ARG A 123 0.70 -2.18 3.82
N ILE A 124 0.84 -2.73 5.02
CA ILE A 124 0.83 -1.95 6.26
C ILE A 124 2.13 -2.10 7.02
N ALA A 125 2.47 -1.09 7.81
CA ALA A 125 3.59 -1.12 8.73
C ALA A 125 3.19 -1.89 10.03
N ARG A 126 3.67 -1.45 11.17
CA ARG A 126 3.41 -2.13 12.45
C ARG A 126 2.13 -1.66 13.14
N GLY A 127 1.71 -0.44 12.86
CA GLY A 127 0.66 0.28 13.57
C GLY A 127 1.24 1.21 14.64
N GLY A 128 0.43 2.21 15.02
CA GLY A 128 0.86 3.27 15.93
C GLY A 128 1.48 4.49 15.24
N GLU A 129 1.46 4.53 13.91
CA GLU A 129 1.93 5.67 13.13
C GLU A 129 1.09 6.92 13.45
N LYS A 130 1.76 8.08 13.47
CA LYS A 130 1.11 9.36 13.68
C LYS A 130 0.08 9.64 12.57
N ILE A 131 -1.11 10.05 12.96
CA ILE A 131 -2.16 10.39 11.99
C ILE A 131 -1.83 11.73 11.32
N VAL A 132 -1.54 11.66 10.02
CA VAL A 132 -1.26 12.81 9.16
C VAL A 132 -2.40 13.10 8.16
N THR A 133 -3.36 12.18 8.04
CA THR A 133 -4.53 12.30 7.14
C THR A 133 -5.80 12.73 7.85
N LYS A 134 -5.72 13.31 9.07
CA LYS A 134 -6.88 13.75 9.83
C LYS A 134 -7.79 14.65 9.00
N GLY A 135 -9.09 14.31 8.91
CA GLY A 135 -10.07 15.06 8.13
C GLY A 135 -10.05 14.80 6.62
N LEU A 136 -9.08 14.06 6.10
CA LEU A 136 -9.03 13.66 4.70
C LEU A 136 -9.79 12.34 4.49
N LYS A 137 -10.36 12.19 3.28
CA LYS A 137 -11.03 10.95 2.85
C LYS A 137 -10.23 10.31 1.73
N SER A 138 -9.63 9.17 2.02
CA SER A 138 -8.94 8.37 1.02
C SER A 138 -9.92 7.61 0.14
N LYS A 139 -9.58 7.46 -1.13
CA LYS A 139 -10.30 6.62 -2.10
C LYS A 139 -9.29 5.86 -2.95
N ILE A 140 -9.64 4.64 -3.34
CA ILE A 140 -8.81 3.85 -4.26
C ILE A 140 -8.61 4.61 -5.57
N GLY A 141 -7.37 4.68 -6.03
CA GLY A 141 -6.99 5.40 -7.26
C GLY A 141 -6.90 6.92 -7.12
N LYS A 142 -6.96 7.47 -5.88
CA LYS A 142 -6.81 8.91 -5.62
C LYS A 142 -5.66 9.20 -4.67
N GLY A 143 -4.82 10.18 -5.05
CA GLY A 143 -3.78 10.71 -4.19
C GLY A 143 -4.32 11.76 -3.22
N LEU A 144 -3.60 11.97 -2.11
CA LEU A 144 -3.92 12.91 -1.05
C LEU A 144 -2.89 14.03 -1.00
N ILE A 145 -3.34 15.28 -0.98
CA ILE A 145 -2.47 16.44 -0.80
C ILE A 145 -2.31 16.69 0.70
N LEU A 146 -1.21 16.23 1.30
CA LEU A 146 -0.91 16.42 2.72
C LEU A 146 -0.32 17.80 3.03
N ARG A 147 0.45 18.36 2.08
CA ARG A 147 0.90 19.75 2.08
C ARG A 147 0.74 20.32 0.67
N LYS A 148 0.28 21.57 0.59
CA LYS A 148 -0.01 22.27 -0.68
C LYS A 148 1.11 22.06 -1.71
N ILE A 149 0.74 21.71 -2.93
CA ILE A 149 1.67 21.54 -4.06
C ILE A 149 2.48 22.83 -4.27
N LYS A 150 3.77 22.67 -4.45
CA LYS A 150 4.75 23.74 -4.58
C LYS A 150 5.66 23.49 -5.80
N LYS A 151 6.67 24.32 -5.98
CA LYS A 151 7.72 24.15 -6.99
C LYS A 151 8.53 22.86 -6.78
N TYR A 152 8.71 22.45 -5.53
CA TYR A 152 9.37 21.21 -5.10
C TYR A 152 8.34 20.35 -4.37
N ASN A 153 8.24 19.05 -4.69
CA ASN A 153 7.25 18.20 -4.08
C ASN A 153 7.84 16.83 -3.74
N PHE A 154 7.50 16.33 -2.54
CA PHE A 154 7.67 14.94 -2.18
C PHE A 154 6.42 14.15 -2.58
N LEU A 155 6.61 13.03 -3.29
CA LEU A 155 5.57 12.04 -3.55
C LEU A 155 5.86 10.82 -2.68
N THR A 156 4.89 10.42 -1.89
CA THR A 156 5.08 9.41 -0.85
C THR A 156 4.10 8.26 -0.98
N THR A 157 4.47 7.10 -0.43
CA THR A 157 3.58 5.97 -0.25
C THR A 157 3.86 5.29 1.11
N GLY A 158 2.84 4.68 1.73
CA GLY A 158 2.99 4.08 3.06
C GLY A 158 3.45 5.09 4.12
N ILE A 159 4.15 4.63 5.13
CA ILE A 159 4.59 5.44 6.28
C ILE A 159 5.59 6.54 5.93
N SER A 160 6.19 6.51 4.74
CA SER A 160 7.12 7.56 4.30
C SER A 160 6.49 8.96 4.22
N ALA A 161 5.16 9.04 4.22
CA ALA A 161 4.41 10.29 4.23
C ALA A 161 4.77 11.18 5.44
N GLN A 162 4.88 10.58 6.62
CA GLN A 162 5.27 11.30 7.84
C GLN A 162 6.70 11.82 7.76
N ILE A 163 7.62 10.97 7.29
CA ILE A 163 9.03 11.33 7.10
C ILE A 163 9.16 12.53 6.17
N ALA A 164 8.41 12.50 5.07
CA ALA A 164 8.41 13.58 4.07
C ALA A 164 7.82 14.90 4.62
N ILE A 165 6.77 14.82 5.45
CA ILE A 165 6.21 16.01 6.12
C ILE A 165 7.25 16.64 7.06
N ASP A 166 7.90 15.83 7.89
CA ASP A 166 8.92 16.30 8.83
C ASP A 166 10.13 16.90 8.09
N ALA A 167 10.56 16.26 6.99
CA ALA A 167 11.61 16.77 6.13
C ALA A 167 11.22 18.13 5.50
N ALA A 168 9.99 18.25 4.98
CA ALA A 168 9.50 19.49 4.39
C ALA A 168 9.46 20.65 5.41
N LEU A 169 9.10 20.37 6.66
CA LEU A 169 9.13 21.36 7.74
C LEU A 169 10.55 21.78 8.10
N LYS A 170 11.49 20.84 8.19
CA LYS A 170 12.91 21.11 8.45
C LYS A 170 13.53 21.95 7.32
N ILE A 171 13.24 21.62 6.06
CA ILE A 171 13.70 22.39 4.89
C ILE A 171 13.15 23.82 4.93
N LYS A 172 11.87 23.99 5.25
CA LYS A 172 11.26 25.32 5.41
C LYS A 172 11.97 26.13 6.50
N LYS A 173 12.20 25.51 7.66
CA LYS A 173 12.88 26.19 8.79
C LYS A 173 14.32 26.57 8.47
N LYS A 174 15.08 25.68 7.81
CA LYS A 174 16.53 25.88 7.59
C LYS A 174 16.85 26.75 6.37
N TYR A 175 16.08 26.58 5.29
CA TYR A 175 16.41 27.18 3.98
C TYR A 175 15.32 28.11 3.45
N ASN A 176 14.24 28.31 4.19
CA ASN A 176 13.04 29.07 3.76
C ASN A 176 12.45 28.60 2.42
N ILE A 177 12.61 27.31 2.08
CA ILE A 177 12.04 26.69 0.88
C ILE A 177 10.76 25.94 1.24
N ASP A 178 9.66 26.23 0.52
CA ASP A 178 8.41 25.50 0.65
C ASP A 178 8.44 24.23 -0.21
N VAL A 179 8.15 23.08 0.44
CA VAL A 179 8.04 21.78 -0.23
C VAL A 179 6.62 21.25 -0.01
N GLY A 180 5.95 20.86 -1.11
CA GLY A 180 4.68 20.17 -1.07
C GLY A 180 4.87 18.69 -0.70
N VAL A 181 3.82 18.06 -0.17
CA VAL A 181 3.81 16.61 0.09
C VAL A 181 2.51 16.04 -0.42
N VAL A 182 2.61 15.08 -1.32
CA VAL A 182 1.47 14.38 -1.92
C VAL A 182 1.64 12.89 -1.67
N HIS A 183 0.63 12.28 -1.08
CA HIS A 183 0.63 10.88 -0.71
C HIS A 183 -0.21 10.05 -1.68
N PHE A 184 0.35 8.96 -2.16
CA PHE A 184 -0.30 7.98 -3.00
C PHE A 184 -0.53 6.70 -2.19
N SER A 185 -1.69 6.66 -1.51
CA SER A 185 -2.14 5.44 -0.81
C SER A 185 -2.43 4.30 -1.78
N THR A 186 -2.76 4.62 -3.03
CA THR A 186 -2.94 3.64 -4.11
C THR A 186 -1.76 3.71 -5.06
N ILE A 187 -1.01 2.61 -5.15
CA ILE A 187 0.14 2.49 -6.05
C ILE A 187 -0.32 1.96 -7.41
N LYS A 188 -1.29 1.05 -7.39
CA LYS A 188 -1.89 0.48 -8.60
C LYS A 188 -3.41 0.34 -8.39
N PRO A 189 -4.24 1.02 -9.22
CA PRO A 189 -3.86 1.99 -10.25
C PRO A 189 -3.40 3.33 -9.67
N LEU A 190 -2.45 4.01 -10.33
CA LEU A 190 -2.04 5.37 -9.95
C LEU A 190 -3.10 6.41 -10.28
N ASP A 191 -3.16 7.49 -9.49
CA ASP A 191 -3.90 8.71 -9.85
C ASP A 191 -3.14 9.49 -10.94
N LYS A 192 -3.34 9.06 -12.18
CA LYS A 192 -2.70 9.65 -13.37
C LYS A 192 -3.05 11.12 -13.55
N ILE A 193 -4.27 11.54 -13.15
CA ILE A 193 -4.73 12.93 -13.30
C ILE A 193 -3.93 13.83 -12.35
N LEU A 194 -3.85 13.45 -11.07
CA LEU A 194 -3.08 14.18 -10.10
C LEU A 194 -1.59 14.19 -10.47
N LEU A 195 -1.05 13.06 -10.88
CA LEU A 195 0.36 12.93 -11.27
C LEU A 195 0.71 13.82 -12.46
N LYS A 196 -0.11 13.85 -13.51
CA LYS A 196 0.07 14.77 -14.65
C LYS A 196 0.11 16.22 -14.20
N SER A 197 -0.81 16.63 -13.32
CA SER A 197 -0.83 17.98 -12.75
C SER A 197 0.43 18.30 -11.94
N LEU A 198 0.96 17.31 -11.18
CA LEU A 198 2.19 17.46 -10.41
C LEU A 198 3.40 17.64 -11.33
N ILE A 199 3.54 16.80 -12.36
CA ILE A 199 4.65 16.88 -13.33
C ILE A 199 4.66 18.27 -14.00
N THR A 200 3.50 18.76 -14.42
CA THR A 200 3.40 20.07 -15.09
C THR A 200 3.74 21.25 -14.17
N LYS A 201 3.36 21.18 -12.89
CA LYS A 201 3.50 22.30 -11.94
C LYS A 201 4.79 22.30 -11.14
N SER A 202 5.53 21.20 -11.12
CA SER A 202 6.71 21.04 -10.29
C SER A 202 7.99 21.32 -11.07
N LYS A 203 8.93 22.02 -10.46
CA LYS A 203 10.32 22.10 -10.97
C LYS A 203 11.08 20.80 -10.68
N LYS A 204 10.79 20.17 -9.53
CA LYS A 204 11.40 18.91 -9.13
C LYS A 204 10.42 18.09 -8.28
N ILE A 205 10.39 16.81 -8.56
CA ILE A 205 9.65 15.78 -7.82
C ILE A 205 10.68 14.83 -7.22
N ILE A 206 10.45 14.43 -5.97
CA ILE A 206 11.26 13.44 -5.25
C ILE A 206 10.30 12.41 -4.68
N THR A 207 10.48 11.16 -5.04
CA THR A 207 9.72 10.03 -4.46
C THR A 207 10.36 9.59 -3.14
N VAL A 208 9.53 9.24 -2.17
CA VAL A 208 9.95 8.74 -0.85
C VAL A 208 9.17 7.48 -0.54
N GLU A 209 9.87 6.36 -0.41
CA GLU A 209 9.30 5.05 -0.20
C GLU A 209 10.25 4.12 0.57
N GLU A 210 9.72 3.04 1.13
CA GLU A 210 10.49 1.94 1.72
C GLU A 210 10.51 0.72 0.79
N ASN A 211 10.93 0.92 -0.45
CA ASN A 211 11.01 -0.13 -1.45
C ASN A 211 12.33 0.03 -2.22
N VAL A 212 12.79 -1.06 -2.83
CA VAL A 212 13.93 -1.00 -3.76
C VAL A 212 13.58 -0.13 -4.97
N ILE A 213 14.60 0.39 -5.65
CA ILE A 213 14.42 1.24 -6.84
C ILE A 213 13.71 0.47 -7.95
N ASP A 214 14.11 -0.79 -8.15
CA ASP A 214 13.60 -1.65 -9.22
C ASP A 214 12.12 -1.96 -9.01
N GLY A 215 11.26 -1.44 -9.88
CA GLY A 215 9.82 -1.70 -9.88
C GLY A 215 9.02 -1.08 -8.72
N GLY A 216 9.63 -0.25 -7.86
CA GLY A 216 8.98 0.42 -6.74
C GLY A 216 7.98 1.51 -7.14
N PHE A 217 7.56 2.32 -6.17
CA PHE A 217 6.65 3.44 -6.40
C PHE A 217 7.31 4.50 -7.29
N GLY A 218 8.60 4.83 -7.05
CA GLY A 218 9.35 5.76 -7.89
C GLY A 218 9.40 5.31 -9.34
N SER A 219 9.65 4.02 -9.60
CA SER A 219 9.59 3.43 -10.95
C SER A 219 8.21 3.63 -11.58
N SER A 220 7.13 3.44 -10.83
CA SER A 220 5.77 3.64 -11.35
C SER A 220 5.48 5.10 -11.74
N ILE A 221 6.10 6.06 -11.08
CA ILE A 221 6.03 7.48 -11.44
C ILE A 221 6.79 7.74 -12.75
N LEU A 222 8.01 7.20 -12.87
CA LEU A 222 8.84 7.35 -14.08
C LEU A 222 8.22 6.67 -15.30
N GLU A 223 7.61 5.51 -15.16
CA GLU A 223 6.91 4.79 -16.23
C GLU A 223 5.72 5.60 -16.80
N PHE A 224 5.18 6.52 -16.03
CA PHE A 224 4.08 7.38 -16.46
C PHE A 224 4.58 8.71 -17.04
N SER A 225 5.74 9.22 -16.64
CA SER A 225 6.28 10.52 -17.06
C SER A 225 6.92 10.47 -18.44
#